data_55fd835f479d64fcae32973c9852b71f
#
_entry.id   55fd835f479d64fcae32973c9852b71f
#
_cell.length_a   1.000
_cell.length_b   1.000
_cell.length_c   1.000
_cell.angle_alpha   90.00
_cell.angle_beta   90.00
_cell.angle_gamma   90.00
#
_symmetry.space_group_name_H-M   'P 1'
#
loop_
_entity.id
_entity.type
_entity.pdbx_description
1 polymer ?
#
loop_
_entity_poly.entity_id
_entity_poly.type
_entity_poly.pdbx_seq_one_letter_code
_entity_poly.pdbx_strand_id
1 'polypeptide(L)'
;PVPVIPSTTLTTQPRAPKSLCEQVFDTAKAIGWDIDDLGMVVAIAMRESRCQPDAFNAKDPNGGSYGVMQINGFWCQPSRYWPNGYLQAYGLLTSCTDLYDRETNLRAALNIYRYSNGWRAWGK
;
A
#
# COMPACT_ATOMS: atom_id res chain seq x y z
N PRO A 1 54.72 -7.82 -1.62
CA PRO A 1 53.34 -8.31 -1.79
C PRO A 1 52.35 -7.36 -1.20
N VAL A 2 51.32 -7.23 -1.86
CA VAL A 2 50.33 -6.26 -1.54
C VAL A 2 49.07 -6.89 -0.98
N PRO A 3 48.70 -6.47 0.14
CA PRO A 3 47.45 -6.93 0.68
C PRO A 3 46.27 -6.36 -0.11
N VAL A 4 45.32 -7.16 -0.32
CA VAL A 4 44.16 -6.78 -1.13
C VAL A 4 42.93 -6.68 -0.35
N ILE A 5 43.05 -6.57 0.85
CA ILE A 5 41.96 -6.68 1.76
C ILE A 5 40.85 -5.68 1.59
N PRO A 6 41.12 -4.45 1.25
CA PRO A 6 40.12 -3.41 1.34
C PRO A 6 38.82 -3.70 0.61
N SER A 7 38.87 -4.34 -0.53
CA SER A 7 37.66 -4.60 -1.28
C SER A 7 36.70 -5.51 -0.52
N THR A 8 37.27 -6.48 0.18
CA THR A 8 36.48 -7.39 0.96
C THR A 8 35.76 -6.69 2.11
N THR A 9 36.48 -5.78 2.73
CA THR A 9 35.95 -5.04 3.85
C THR A 9 34.73 -4.21 3.44
N LEU A 10 34.79 -3.62 2.26
CA LEU A 10 33.71 -2.78 1.78
C LEU A 10 32.43 -3.56 1.55
N THR A 11 32.55 -4.78 1.10
CA THR A 11 31.37 -5.58 0.77
C THR A 11 30.69 -6.18 1.99
N THR A 12 31.31 -6.11 3.13
CA THR A 12 30.72 -6.67 4.36
C THR A 12 29.88 -5.67 5.12
N GLN A 13 29.88 -4.42 4.69
CA GLN A 13 29.09 -3.39 5.35
C GLN A 13 27.59 -3.66 5.15
N PRO A 14 26.84 -3.89 6.23
CA PRO A 14 25.42 -4.15 6.07
C PRO A 14 24.70 -2.90 5.58
N ARG A 15 23.69 -3.14 4.77
CA ARG A 15 22.85 -2.07 4.28
C ARG A 15 21.84 -1.68 5.34
N ALA A 16 21.57 -0.40 5.48
CA ALA A 16 20.53 0.08 6.37
C ALA A 16 19.17 -0.45 5.91
N PRO A 17 18.27 -0.79 6.85
CA PRO A 17 16.91 -1.22 6.48
C PRO A 17 16.20 -0.14 5.68
N LYS A 18 15.35 -0.56 4.75
CA LYS A 18 14.54 0.37 4.00
C LYS A 18 13.48 1.01 4.88
N SER A 19 13.21 2.29 4.65
CA SER A 19 12.13 2.98 5.33
C SER A 19 10.78 2.39 4.93
N LEU A 20 9.75 2.68 5.70
CA LEU A 20 8.41 2.22 5.38
C LEU A 20 7.94 2.73 4.02
N CYS A 21 8.25 3.98 3.70
CA CYS A 21 7.85 4.54 2.40
C CYS A 21 8.64 3.94 1.24
N GLU A 22 9.92 3.60 1.44
CA GLU A 22 10.65 2.85 0.43
C GLU A 22 10.04 1.47 0.20
N GLN A 23 9.59 0.82 1.26
CA GLN A 23 8.89 -0.45 1.14
C GLN A 23 7.57 -0.32 0.38
N VAL A 24 6.84 0.76 0.60
CA VAL A 24 5.62 1.05 -0.17
C VAL A 24 5.95 1.18 -1.66
N PHE A 25 6.98 1.96 -1.98
CA PHE A 25 7.41 2.12 -3.36
C PHE A 25 7.75 0.79 -4.01
N ASP A 26 8.56 -0.01 -3.34
CA ASP A 26 9.01 -1.30 -3.87
C ASP A 26 7.83 -2.27 -4.06
N THR A 27 6.93 -2.34 -3.10
CA THR A 27 5.78 -3.22 -3.18
C THR A 27 4.84 -2.77 -4.30
N ALA A 28 4.56 -1.48 -4.39
CA ALA A 28 3.68 -0.94 -5.43
C ALA A 28 4.24 -1.24 -6.81
N LYS A 29 5.54 -1.05 -7.00
CA LYS A 29 6.20 -1.36 -8.27
C LYS A 29 6.07 -2.84 -8.61
N ALA A 30 6.32 -3.70 -7.62
CA ALA A 30 6.30 -5.14 -7.84
C ALA A 30 4.92 -5.68 -8.21
N ILE A 31 3.85 -5.08 -7.68
CA ILE A 31 2.49 -5.57 -7.95
C ILE A 31 1.87 -4.98 -9.20
N GLY A 32 2.55 -4.05 -9.88
CA GLY A 32 2.11 -3.58 -11.18
C GLY A 32 1.55 -2.17 -11.26
N TRP A 33 1.77 -1.33 -10.24
CA TRP A 33 1.46 0.08 -10.38
C TRP A 33 2.31 0.67 -11.51
N ASP A 34 1.72 1.55 -12.31
CA ASP A 34 2.43 2.23 -13.37
C ASP A 34 3.55 3.07 -12.77
N ILE A 35 4.71 3.06 -13.44
CA ILE A 35 5.88 3.78 -12.95
C ILE A 35 5.59 5.28 -12.78
N ASP A 36 4.75 5.83 -13.64
CA ASP A 36 4.40 7.25 -13.57
C ASP A 36 3.53 7.58 -12.36
N ASP A 37 2.90 6.59 -11.75
CA ASP A 37 2.03 6.78 -10.58
C ASP A 37 2.72 6.49 -9.26
N LEU A 38 3.92 5.91 -9.26
CA LEU A 38 4.59 5.51 -8.03
C LEU A 38 4.84 6.67 -7.08
N GLY A 39 5.22 7.82 -7.62
CA GLY A 39 5.42 9.00 -6.79
C GLY A 39 4.16 9.42 -6.05
N MET A 40 3.02 9.39 -6.74
CA MET A 40 1.74 9.73 -6.12
C MET A 40 1.32 8.68 -5.09
N VAL A 41 1.56 7.40 -5.37
CA VAL A 41 1.26 6.33 -4.41
C VAL A 41 1.99 6.60 -3.10
N VAL A 42 3.28 6.89 -3.15
CA VAL A 42 4.07 7.15 -1.94
C VAL A 42 3.60 8.43 -1.26
N ALA A 43 3.31 9.48 -2.03
CA ALA A 43 2.82 10.73 -1.46
C ALA A 43 1.51 10.55 -0.70
N ILE A 44 0.59 9.79 -1.27
CA ILE A 44 -0.68 9.49 -0.63
C ILE A 44 -0.47 8.62 0.60
N ALA A 45 0.35 7.57 0.49
CA ALA A 45 0.66 6.71 1.64
C ALA A 45 1.25 7.52 2.78
N MET A 46 2.14 8.46 2.48
CA MET A 46 2.73 9.32 3.51
C MET A 46 1.66 10.21 4.16
N ARG A 47 0.81 10.83 3.36
CA ARG A 47 -0.25 11.69 3.86
C ARG A 47 -1.26 10.91 4.70
N GLU A 48 -1.65 9.72 4.24
CA GLU A 48 -2.73 8.98 4.86
C GLU A 48 -2.30 8.19 6.09
N SER A 49 -1.12 7.60 6.08
CA SER A 49 -0.72 6.64 7.11
C SER A 49 0.72 6.79 7.56
N ARG A 50 1.48 7.71 7.00
CA ARG A 50 2.94 7.77 7.13
C ARG A 50 3.58 6.45 6.69
N CYS A 51 2.98 5.84 5.69
CA CYS A 51 3.42 4.56 5.12
C CYS A 51 3.34 3.39 6.10
N GLN A 52 2.56 3.50 7.18
CA GLN A 52 2.45 2.46 8.17
C GLN A 52 1.36 1.45 7.78
N PRO A 53 1.70 0.16 7.68
CA PRO A 53 0.72 -0.83 7.23
C PRO A 53 -0.42 -1.06 8.21
N ASP A 54 -0.19 -0.85 9.51
CA ASP A 54 -1.18 -1.09 10.55
C ASP A 54 -2.00 0.14 10.93
N ALA A 55 -1.92 1.19 10.16
CA ALA A 55 -2.67 2.42 10.45
C ALA A 55 -4.18 2.18 10.32
N PHE A 56 -4.92 2.72 11.27
CA PHE A 56 -6.38 2.64 11.29
C PHE A 56 -6.97 3.96 11.76
N ASN A 57 -7.91 4.51 11.02
CA ASN A 57 -8.59 5.74 11.39
C ASN A 57 -10.07 5.44 11.64
N ALA A 58 -10.43 5.31 12.93
CA ALA A 58 -11.79 4.99 13.35
C ALA A 58 -12.77 6.14 13.10
N LYS A 59 -12.28 7.35 12.87
CA LYS A 59 -13.14 8.53 12.67
C LYS A 59 -13.75 8.59 11.28
N ASP A 60 -13.15 7.89 10.32
CA ASP A 60 -13.72 7.84 8.98
C ASP A 60 -15.01 7.03 8.98
N PRO A 61 -15.96 7.36 8.09
CA PRO A 61 -17.22 6.62 8.02
C PRO A 61 -17.03 5.17 7.59
N ASN A 62 -18.11 4.42 7.60
CA ASN A 62 -18.15 3.01 7.14
C ASN A 62 -17.19 2.10 7.92
N GLY A 63 -17.05 2.37 9.22
CA GLY A 63 -16.21 1.53 10.08
C GLY A 63 -14.73 1.88 10.04
N GLY A 64 -14.36 2.99 9.41
CA GLY A 64 -12.98 3.47 9.41
C GLY A 64 -12.23 3.21 8.13
N SER A 65 -10.96 3.59 8.13
CA SER A 65 -10.05 3.42 6.99
C SER A 65 -8.80 2.68 7.44
N TYR A 66 -8.27 1.83 6.54
CA TYR A 66 -7.32 0.79 6.91
C TYR A 66 -6.04 0.87 6.10
N GLY A 67 -4.93 0.78 6.80
CA GLY A 67 -3.63 0.47 6.24
C GLY A 67 -2.95 1.59 5.49
N VAL A 68 -2.00 1.19 4.67
CA VAL A 68 -1.07 2.11 4.00
C VAL A 68 -1.76 3.22 3.23
N MET A 69 -2.75 2.87 2.42
CA MET A 69 -3.46 3.84 1.58
C MET A 69 -4.76 4.31 2.21
N GLN A 70 -5.02 3.90 3.45
CA GLN A 70 -6.24 4.26 4.18
C GLN A 70 -7.50 3.97 3.36
N ILE A 71 -7.65 2.72 3.00
CA ILE A 71 -8.81 2.28 2.23
C ILE A 71 -10.02 2.22 3.15
N ASN A 72 -11.07 2.93 2.77
CA ASN A 72 -12.27 3.01 3.58
C ASN A 72 -13.02 1.69 3.62
N GLY A 73 -13.67 1.43 4.75
CA GLY A 73 -14.47 0.23 4.94
C GLY A 73 -15.57 0.03 3.91
N PHE A 74 -16.00 1.09 3.25
CA PHE A 74 -16.96 0.98 2.15
C PHE A 74 -16.53 -0.07 1.12
N TRP A 75 -15.25 -0.15 0.82
CA TRP A 75 -14.74 -1.02 -0.23
C TRP A 75 -14.61 -2.49 0.19
N CYS A 76 -14.69 -2.77 1.47
CA CYS A 76 -14.49 -4.13 2.00
C CYS A 76 -15.64 -4.61 2.86
N GLN A 77 -16.80 -3.96 2.76
CA GLN A 77 -18.02 -4.32 3.47
C GLN A 77 -19.15 -4.57 2.48
N PRO A 78 -20.14 -5.36 2.87
CA PRO A 78 -21.35 -5.49 2.07
C PRO A 78 -21.96 -4.13 1.79
N SER A 79 -22.46 -3.95 0.59
CA SER A 79 -23.12 -2.73 0.18
C SER A 79 -24.29 -3.08 -0.73
N ARG A 80 -25.06 -2.06 -1.08
CA ARG A 80 -26.19 -2.22 -1.97
C ARG A 80 -25.80 -2.85 -3.31
N TYR A 81 -24.63 -2.45 -3.84
CA TYR A 81 -24.19 -2.90 -5.15
C TYR A 81 -23.29 -4.13 -5.09
N TRP A 82 -22.71 -4.39 -3.93
CA TRP A 82 -21.75 -5.47 -3.73
C TRP A 82 -22.13 -6.22 -2.45
N PRO A 83 -23.03 -7.21 -2.55
CA PRO A 83 -23.59 -7.87 -1.34
C PRO A 83 -22.54 -8.48 -0.43
N ASN A 84 -21.41 -8.91 -0.96
CA ASN A 84 -20.33 -9.49 -0.17
C ASN A 84 -19.11 -8.57 -0.05
N GLY A 85 -19.22 -7.35 -0.55
CA GLY A 85 -18.12 -6.39 -0.57
C GLY A 85 -17.47 -6.30 -1.93
N TYR A 86 -17.06 -5.07 -2.30
CA TYR A 86 -16.46 -4.80 -3.61
C TYR A 86 -15.13 -5.55 -3.77
N LEU A 87 -14.22 -5.39 -2.81
CA LEU A 87 -12.91 -6.02 -2.88
C LEU A 87 -12.99 -7.53 -2.79
N GLN A 88 -13.95 -8.03 -2.02
CA GLN A 88 -14.22 -9.45 -1.94
C GLN A 88 -14.67 -10.00 -3.29
N ALA A 89 -15.51 -9.25 -3.99
CA ALA A 89 -16.01 -9.68 -5.32
C ALA A 89 -14.88 -9.80 -6.33
N TYR A 90 -13.82 -9.00 -6.18
CA TYR A 90 -12.64 -9.08 -7.07
C TYR A 90 -11.59 -10.06 -6.55
N GLY A 91 -11.88 -10.77 -5.46
CA GLY A 91 -10.96 -11.79 -4.94
C GLY A 91 -9.70 -11.22 -4.30
N LEU A 92 -9.73 -9.96 -3.88
CA LEU A 92 -8.55 -9.30 -3.35
C LEU A 92 -8.36 -9.51 -1.86
N LEU A 93 -9.45 -9.77 -1.14
CA LEU A 93 -9.40 -10.00 0.30
C LEU A 93 -10.67 -10.71 0.76
N THR A 94 -10.67 -11.16 2.01
CA THR A 94 -11.86 -11.74 2.64
C THR A 94 -12.49 -10.81 3.67
N SER A 95 -11.68 -10.02 4.36
CA SER A 95 -12.18 -9.06 5.36
C SER A 95 -11.39 -7.77 5.31
N CYS A 96 -11.95 -6.71 5.88
CA CYS A 96 -11.29 -5.41 5.91
C CYS A 96 -9.94 -5.46 6.62
N THR A 97 -9.77 -6.34 7.61
CA THR A 97 -8.50 -6.44 8.32
C THR A 97 -7.36 -6.97 7.47
N ASP A 98 -7.67 -7.61 6.35
CA ASP A 98 -6.63 -8.02 5.39
C ASP A 98 -5.89 -6.81 4.81
N LEU A 99 -6.50 -5.62 4.88
CA LEU A 99 -5.89 -4.39 4.39
C LEU A 99 -4.71 -3.91 5.24
N TYR A 100 -4.46 -4.53 6.39
CA TYR A 100 -3.25 -4.27 7.17
C TYR A 100 -2.02 -4.91 6.55
N ASP A 101 -2.19 -5.82 5.61
CA ASP A 101 -1.08 -6.34 4.81
C ASP A 101 -0.75 -5.34 3.70
N ARG A 102 0.52 -4.90 3.65
CA ARG A 102 0.93 -3.86 2.70
C ARG A 102 0.61 -4.24 1.25
N GLU A 103 0.93 -5.45 0.86
CA GLU A 103 0.71 -5.88 -0.52
C GLU A 103 -0.79 -5.91 -0.84
N THR A 104 -1.59 -6.49 0.04
CA THR A 104 -3.05 -6.54 -0.15
C THR A 104 -3.62 -5.13 -0.26
N ASN A 105 -3.17 -4.22 0.60
CA ASN A 105 -3.63 -2.84 0.58
C ASN A 105 -3.30 -2.16 -0.75
N LEU A 106 -2.07 -2.32 -1.23
CA LEU A 106 -1.65 -1.69 -2.48
C LEU A 106 -2.30 -2.32 -3.71
N ARG A 107 -2.60 -3.62 -3.67
CA ARG A 107 -3.38 -4.26 -4.72
C ARG A 107 -4.83 -3.76 -4.73
N ALA A 108 -5.42 -3.62 -3.57
CA ALA A 108 -6.76 -3.08 -3.43
C ALA A 108 -6.80 -1.63 -3.93
N ALA A 109 -5.82 -0.83 -3.55
CA ALA A 109 -5.72 0.56 -3.99
C ALA A 109 -5.62 0.66 -5.52
N LEU A 110 -4.82 -0.20 -6.14
CA LEU A 110 -4.70 -0.22 -7.60
C LEU A 110 -6.04 -0.54 -8.27
N ASN A 111 -6.77 -1.51 -7.72
CA ASN A 111 -8.07 -1.86 -8.25
C ASN A 111 -9.05 -0.68 -8.12
N ILE A 112 -9.09 -0.02 -6.98
CA ILE A 112 -9.95 1.14 -6.74
C ILE A 112 -9.57 2.29 -7.68
N TYR A 113 -8.27 2.54 -7.86
CA TYR A 113 -7.77 3.55 -8.77
C TYR A 113 -8.29 3.30 -10.19
N ARG A 114 -8.20 2.08 -10.66
CA ARG A 114 -8.66 1.72 -12.00
C ARG A 114 -10.18 1.82 -12.12
N TYR A 115 -10.90 1.35 -11.12
CA TYR A 115 -12.36 1.43 -11.09
C TYR A 115 -12.84 2.87 -11.11
N SER A 116 -12.19 3.73 -10.34
CA SER A 116 -12.55 5.14 -10.22
C SER A 116 -11.96 6.02 -11.33
N ASN A 117 -11.15 5.42 -12.19
CA ASN A 117 -10.46 6.11 -13.26
C ASN A 117 -9.60 7.26 -12.73
N GLY A 118 -8.84 6.98 -11.66
CA GLY A 118 -7.91 7.93 -11.08
C GLY A 118 -7.94 7.96 -9.56
N TRP A 119 -7.48 9.08 -9.02
CA TRP A 119 -7.22 9.26 -7.59
C TRP A 119 -8.42 9.77 -6.79
N ARG A 120 -9.61 9.69 -7.34
CA ARG A 120 -10.80 10.27 -6.75
C ARG A 120 -11.09 9.76 -5.34
N ALA A 121 -10.86 8.48 -5.09
CA ALA A 121 -11.11 7.89 -3.78
C ALA A 121 -10.25 8.52 -2.68
N TRP A 122 -9.15 9.18 -3.04
CA TRP A 122 -8.24 9.85 -2.11
C TRP A 122 -8.37 11.37 -2.18
N GLY A 123 -9.43 11.88 -2.80
CA GLY A 123 -9.72 13.31 -2.83
C GLY A 123 -8.92 14.08 -3.88
N LYS A 124 -8.46 13.40 -4.91
CA LYS A 124 -7.63 14.05 -5.94
C LYS A 124 -8.29 14.09 -7.31
#